data_16063fc0cbf2dff0dc6bf9a2f1667a8b
#
_entry.id   16063fc0cbf2dff0dc6bf9a2f1667a8b
#
_cell.length_a   1.000
_cell.length_b   1.000
_cell.length_c   1.000
_cell.angle_alpha   90.00
_cell.angle_beta   90.00
_cell.angle_gamma   90.00
#
_symmetry.space_group_name_H-M   'P 1'
#
loop_
_entity.id
_entity.type
_entity.pdbx_description
1 polymer ?
#
loop_
_entity_poly.entity_id
_entity_poly.type
_entity_poly.pdbx_seq_one_letter_code
_entity_poly.pdbx_strand_id
1 'polypeptide(L)'
;MKDPNLSELVRTCIRCWLYLVPQAFLGIHLFDMFMRRKNSIKPLMIWQLLRVFLIGGISDIILRGYYGDESWWGILMMFCSVVIMIANTVLIYYTFEGSLPKVVLGAMLADIVTSMIHYPAICIVDLLAGRPLYILKCPVEPWDLLIPVLEYLFYRLEKKTILHVLRRYRDFEA
;
A
#
# COMPACT_ATOMS: atom_id res chain seq x y z
N MET A 1 11.69 -28.18 8.10
CA MET A 1 10.67 -27.10 8.14
C MET A 1 9.30 -27.78 8.21
N LYS A 2 8.44 -27.41 9.16
CA LYS A 2 7.04 -27.89 9.14
C LYS A 2 6.34 -27.18 7.98
N ASP A 3 5.65 -27.94 7.13
CA ASP A 3 4.79 -27.36 6.10
C ASP A 3 3.81 -26.40 6.77
N PRO A 4 3.72 -25.17 6.31
CA PRO A 4 2.81 -24.21 6.90
C PRO A 4 1.38 -24.73 6.77
N ASN A 5 0.66 -24.78 7.87
CA ASN A 5 -0.75 -25.19 7.86
C ASN A 5 -1.54 -24.22 6.97
N LEU A 6 -2.40 -24.74 6.09
CA LEU A 6 -3.23 -23.95 5.19
C LEU A 6 -3.99 -22.82 5.93
N SER A 7 -4.43 -23.09 7.17
CA SER A 7 -5.10 -22.08 7.99
C SER A 7 -4.19 -20.90 8.38
N GLU A 8 -2.91 -21.14 8.63
CA GLU A 8 -1.93 -20.08 8.94
C GLU A 8 -1.64 -19.23 7.70
N LEU A 9 -1.54 -19.87 6.54
CA LEU A 9 -1.37 -19.18 5.26
C LEU A 9 -2.54 -18.24 4.99
N VAL A 10 -3.77 -18.73 5.12
CA VAL A 10 -4.98 -17.92 4.92
C VAL A 10 -5.03 -16.73 5.90
N ARG A 11 -4.71 -16.95 7.18
CA ARG A 11 -4.66 -15.89 8.19
C ARG A 11 -3.59 -14.83 7.85
N THR A 12 -2.43 -15.25 7.36
CA THR A 12 -1.37 -14.34 6.93
C THR A 12 -1.81 -13.49 5.73
N CYS A 13 -2.51 -14.10 4.76
CA CYS A 13 -3.10 -13.34 3.64
C CYS A 13 -4.11 -12.31 4.11
N ILE A 14 -5.03 -12.70 4.99
CA ILE A 14 -6.04 -11.78 5.52
C ILE A 14 -5.35 -10.60 6.22
N ARG A 15 -4.30 -10.84 7.00
CA ARG A 15 -3.52 -9.79 7.62
C ARG A 15 -2.89 -8.86 6.57
N CYS A 16 -2.21 -9.41 5.57
CA CYS A 16 -1.64 -8.60 4.49
C CYS A 16 -2.71 -7.73 3.80
N TRP A 17 -3.90 -8.25 3.59
CA TRP A 17 -4.98 -7.46 3.00
C TRP A 17 -5.50 -6.37 3.92
N LEU A 18 -5.63 -6.61 5.22
CA LEU A 18 -6.00 -5.58 6.19
C LEU A 18 -5.02 -4.41 6.22
N TYR A 19 -3.74 -4.67 5.93
CA TYR A 19 -2.72 -3.64 5.84
C TYR A 19 -2.73 -2.91 4.49
N LEU A 20 -2.70 -3.66 3.40
CA LEU A 20 -2.43 -3.11 2.07
C LEU A 20 -3.66 -2.48 1.41
N VAL A 21 -4.87 -2.97 1.70
CA VAL A 21 -6.10 -2.42 1.11
C VAL A 21 -6.35 -0.98 1.56
N PRO A 22 -6.39 -0.66 2.87
CA PRO A 22 -6.58 0.72 3.32
C PRO A 22 -5.48 1.65 2.80
N GLN A 23 -4.22 1.21 2.81
CA GLN A 23 -3.09 1.97 2.28
C GLN A 23 -3.28 2.31 0.79
N ALA A 24 -3.70 1.34 -0.03
CA ALA A 24 -3.93 1.54 -1.45
C ALA A 24 -5.06 2.56 -1.72
N PHE A 25 -6.16 2.46 -0.98
CA PHE A 25 -7.28 3.40 -1.10
C PHE A 25 -6.92 4.79 -0.60
N LEU A 26 -6.18 4.89 0.50
CA LEU A 26 -5.71 6.17 1.03
C LEU A 26 -4.79 6.86 0.02
N GLY A 27 -3.85 6.14 -0.59
CA GLY A 27 -2.98 6.67 -1.63
C GLY A 27 -3.74 7.23 -2.83
N ILE A 28 -4.73 6.47 -3.34
CA ILE A 28 -5.61 6.94 -4.43
C ILE A 28 -6.40 8.19 -4.00
N HIS A 29 -6.95 8.18 -2.79
CA HIS A 29 -7.74 9.30 -2.28
C HIS A 29 -6.88 10.57 -2.15
N LEU A 30 -5.67 10.46 -1.61
CA LEU A 30 -4.73 11.56 -1.53
C LEU A 30 -4.38 12.09 -2.91
N PHE A 31 -4.09 11.21 -3.86
CA PHE A 31 -3.79 11.59 -5.24
C PHE A 31 -4.95 12.36 -5.87
N ASP A 32 -6.17 11.90 -5.66
CA ASP A 32 -7.40 12.53 -6.15
C ASP A 32 -7.68 13.92 -5.54
N MET A 33 -7.10 14.20 -4.38
CA MET A 33 -7.26 15.52 -3.74
C MET A 33 -6.38 16.61 -4.36
N PHE A 34 -5.25 16.29 -4.98
CA PHE A 34 -4.31 17.28 -5.52
C PHE A 34 -4.14 17.21 -7.04
N MET A 35 -4.59 16.14 -7.70
CA MET A 35 -4.53 16.00 -9.15
C MET A 35 -5.93 16.03 -9.76
N ARG A 36 -6.07 16.76 -10.86
CA ARG A 36 -7.32 16.75 -11.62
C ARG A 36 -7.47 15.46 -12.41
N ARG A 37 -8.63 14.84 -12.35
CA ARG A 37 -8.93 13.65 -13.16
C ARG A 37 -9.19 14.04 -14.62
N LYS A 38 -8.61 13.28 -15.54
CA LYS A 38 -8.98 13.32 -16.95
C LYS A 38 -9.81 12.12 -17.38
N ASN A 39 -9.64 10.97 -16.73
CA ASN A 39 -10.33 9.73 -17.03
C ASN A 39 -10.93 9.07 -15.78
N SER A 40 -11.68 7.99 -15.98
CA SER A 40 -12.27 7.21 -14.89
C SER A 40 -11.20 6.62 -13.98
N ILE A 41 -11.43 6.73 -12.66
CA ILE A 41 -10.55 6.15 -11.64
C ILE A 41 -10.72 4.63 -11.49
N LYS A 42 -11.78 4.05 -12.07
CA LYS A 42 -12.08 2.62 -11.92
C LYS A 42 -10.95 1.68 -12.31
N PRO A 43 -10.26 1.87 -13.47
CA PRO A 43 -9.14 1.00 -13.83
C PRO A 43 -8.02 1.02 -12.80
N LEU A 44 -7.71 2.20 -12.26
CA LEU A 44 -6.69 2.36 -11.22
C LEU A 44 -7.10 1.65 -9.92
N MET A 45 -8.36 1.77 -9.50
CA MET A 45 -8.89 1.07 -8.31
C MET A 45 -8.85 -0.44 -8.49
N ILE A 46 -9.28 -0.96 -9.64
CA ILE A 46 -9.23 -2.40 -9.94
C ILE A 46 -7.79 -2.89 -9.93
N TRP A 47 -6.88 -2.14 -10.54
CA TRP A 47 -5.46 -2.47 -10.53
C TRP A 47 -4.87 -2.51 -9.12
N GLN A 48 -5.18 -1.54 -8.27
CA GLN A 48 -4.70 -1.52 -6.89
C GLN A 48 -5.24 -2.72 -6.10
N LEU A 49 -6.51 -3.09 -6.26
CA LEU A 49 -7.05 -4.29 -5.64
C LEU A 49 -6.36 -5.55 -6.16
N LEU A 50 -6.19 -5.71 -7.47
CA LEU A 50 -5.46 -6.85 -8.04
C LEU A 50 -4.03 -6.92 -7.51
N ARG A 51 -3.33 -5.79 -7.47
CA ARG A 51 -1.98 -5.71 -6.91
C ARG A 51 -1.94 -6.19 -5.47
N VAL A 52 -2.84 -5.70 -4.64
CA VAL A 52 -2.91 -6.08 -3.22
C VAL A 52 -3.21 -7.57 -3.07
N PHE A 53 -4.18 -8.10 -3.81
CA PHE A 53 -4.54 -9.51 -3.73
C PHE A 53 -3.45 -10.43 -4.28
N LEU A 54 -2.86 -10.11 -5.43
CA LEU A 54 -1.86 -10.96 -6.07
C LEU A 54 -0.50 -10.89 -5.37
N ILE A 55 -0.07 -9.71 -4.94
CA ILE A 55 1.28 -9.51 -4.41
C ILE A 55 1.28 -9.67 -2.89
N GLY A 56 0.34 -9.05 -2.18
CA GLY A 56 0.28 -9.14 -0.72
C GLY A 56 -0.24 -10.49 -0.21
N GLY A 57 -0.99 -11.24 -1.02
CA GLY A 57 -1.54 -12.52 -0.60
C GLY A 57 -0.82 -13.72 -1.19
N ILE A 58 -0.83 -13.83 -2.51
CA ILE A 58 -0.43 -15.07 -3.20
C ILE A 58 1.09 -15.18 -3.31
N SER A 59 1.79 -14.10 -3.64
CA SER A 59 3.24 -14.15 -3.85
C SER A 59 4.00 -14.49 -2.57
N ASP A 60 3.62 -13.91 -1.44
CA ASP A 60 4.31 -14.16 -0.17
C ASP A 60 4.08 -15.60 0.32
N ILE A 61 2.91 -16.17 0.03
CA ILE A 61 2.57 -17.56 0.38
C ILE A 61 3.30 -18.57 -0.50
N ILE A 62 3.17 -18.40 -1.81
CA ILE A 62 3.74 -19.36 -2.77
C ILE A 62 5.26 -19.32 -2.70
N LEU A 63 5.84 -18.11 -2.62
CA LEU A 63 7.28 -17.93 -2.68
C LEU A 63 7.99 -18.42 -1.41
N ARG A 64 7.38 -18.29 -0.24
CA ARG A 64 8.00 -18.73 1.02
C ARG A 64 7.68 -20.14 1.43
N GLY A 65 6.48 -20.61 1.08
CA GLY A 65 6.06 -21.98 1.41
C GLY A 65 6.77 -23.04 0.56
N TYR A 66 7.08 -22.72 -0.69
CA TYR A 66 7.60 -23.71 -1.65
C TYR A 66 9.09 -23.66 -1.92
N TYR A 67 9.74 -22.49 -1.83
CA TYR A 67 11.05 -22.30 -2.47
C TYR A 67 12.21 -21.87 -1.56
N GLY A 68 11.97 -21.62 -0.29
CA GLY A 68 13.07 -21.25 0.62
C GLY A 68 13.80 -19.95 0.22
N ASP A 69 15.03 -19.78 0.74
CA ASP A 69 15.86 -18.58 0.54
C ASP A 69 16.69 -18.61 -0.78
N GLU A 70 16.18 -19.19 -1.85
CA GLU A 70 16.92 -19.19 -3.11
C GLU A 70 16.99 -17.80 -3.75
N SER A 71 18.19 -17.39 -4.13
CA SER A 71 18.52 -16.07 -4.70
C SER A 71 17.70 -15.69 -5.95
N TRP A 72 17.22 -16.68 -6.69
CA TRP A 72 16.36 -16.53 -7.86
C TRP A 72 15.06 -15.80 -7.58
N TRP A 73 14.48 -16.03 -6.42
CA TRP A 73 13.20 -15.44 -6.04
C TRP A 73 13.33 -13.96 -5.73
N GLY A 74 14.46 -13.55 -5.16
CA GLY A 74 14.75 -12.13 -4.95
C GLY A 74 14.79 -11.37 -6.27
N ILE A 75 15.41 -11.94 -7.31
CA ILE A 75 15.49 -11.35 -8.65
C ILE A 75 14.08 -11.28 -9.29
N LEU A 76 13.30 -12.35 -9.23
CA LEU A 76 11.95 -12.40 -9.77
C LEU A 76 11.04 -11.38 -9.07
N MET A 77 11.09 -11.29 -7.75
CA MET A 77 10.30 -10.31 -6.98
C MET A 77 10.71 -8.88 -7.30
N MET A 78 12.01 -8.60 -7.48
CA MET A 78 12.48 -7.29 -7.92
C MET A 78 11.94 -6.95 -9.32
N PHE A 79 12.00 -7.90 -10.26
CA PHE A 79 11.44 -7.71 -11.60
C PHE A 79 9.92 -7.46 -11.57
N CYS A 80 9.18 -8.26 -10.84
CA CYS A 80 7.73 -8.06 -10.65
C CYS A 80 7.43 -6.68 -10.04
N SER A 81 8.20 -6.24 -9.05
CA SER A 81 8.04 -4.93 -8.43
C SER A 81 8.23 -3.78 -9.41
N VAL A 82 9.24 -3.89 -10.29
CA VAL A 82 9.48 -2.90 -11.37
C VAL A 82 8.31 -2.87 -12.36
N VAL A 83 7.83 -4.02 -12.81
CA VAL A 83 6.68 -4.11 -13.73
C VAL A 83 5.43 -3.48 -13.10
N ILE A 84 5.19 -3.76 -11.83
CA ILE A 84 4.06 -3.20 -11.08
C ILE A 84 4.18 -1.68 -10.93
N MET A 85 5.37 -1.18 -10.63
CA MET A 85 5.63 0.25 -10.53
C MET A 85 5.37 0.95 -11.87
N ILE A 86 5.83 0.37 -12.97
CA ILE A 86 5.58 0.91 -14.32
C ILE A 86 4.07 0.90 -14.61
N ALA A 87 3.38 -0.22 -14.41
CA ALA A 87 1.94 -0.31 -14.64
C ALA A 87 1.15 0.67 -13.78
N ASN A 88 1.52 0.84 -12.52
CA ASN A 88 0.92 1.82 -11.63
C ASN A 88 1.11 3.24 -12.15
N THR A 89 2.33 3.61 -12.55
CA THR A 89 2.65 4.93 -13.10
C THR A 89 1.85 5.21 -14.38
N VAL A 90 1.77 4.23 -15.29
CA VAL A 90 0.98 4.34 -16.52
C VAL A 90 -0.50 4.58 -16.23
N LEU A 91 -1.09 3.83 -15.29
CA LEU A 91 -2.49 3.98 -14.92
C LEU A 91 -2.77 5.30 -14.21
N ILE A 92 -1.86 5.78 -13.36
CA ILE A 92 -1.97 7.09 -12.73
C ILE A 92 -1.91 8.18 -13.82
N TYR A 93 -0.93 8.10 -14.72
CA TYR A 93 -0.80 9.03 -15.85
C TYR A 93 -2.01 9.02 -16.78
N TYR A 94 -2.61 7.84 -17.00
CA TYR A 94 -3.86 7.72 -17.76
C TYR A 94 -5.05 8.38 -17.04
N THR A 95 -5.11 8.27 -15.70
CA THR A 95 -6.25 8.70 -14.89
C THR A 95 -6.24 10.20 -14.61
N PHE A 96 -5.05 10.79 -14.39
CA PHE A 96 -4.90 12.17 -13.95
C PHE A 96 -4.23 13.07 -14.99
N GLU A 97 -4.54 14.38 -14.93
CA GLU A 97 -3.93 15.41 -15.78
C GLU A 97 -2.53 15.79 -15.26
N GLY A 98 -1.60 15.97 -16.18
CA GLY A 98 -0.26 16.47 -15.87
C GLY A 98 0.82 15.89 -16.76
N SER A 99 2.00 16.49 -16.71
CA SER A 99 3.20 15.91 -17.33
C SER A 99 3.65 14.67 -16.57
N LEU A 100 4.39 13.79 -17.24
CA LEU A 100 4.90 12.56 -16.60
C LEU A 100 5.71 12.83 -15.32
N PRO A 101 6.65 13.79 -15.29
CA PRO A 101 7.37 14.14 -14.06
C PRO A 101 6.44 14.58 -12.92
N LYS A 102 5.40 15.36 -13.22
CA LYS A 102 4.40 15.80 -12.24
C LYS A 102 3.64 14.62 -11.66
N VAL A 103 3.19 13.70 -12.50
CA VAL A 103 2.48 12.49 -12.07
C VAL A 103 3.37 11.61 -11.19
N VAL A 104 4.65 11.44 -11.56
CA VAL A 104 5.62 10.66 -10.76
C VAL A 104 5.87 11.31 -9.40
N LEU A 105 6.14 12.61 -9.36
CA LEU A 105 6.35 13.34 -8.10
C LEU A 105 5.10 13.31 -7.21
N GLY A 106 3.93 13.47 -7.81
CA GLY A 106 2.66 13.36 -7.09
C GLY A 106 2.44 11.96 -6.49
N ALA A 107 2.78 10.90 -7.24
CA ALA A 107 2.71 9.53 -6.74
C ALA A 107 3.67 9.30 -5.57
N MET A 108 4.92 9.77 -5.68
CA MET A 108 5.90 9.69 -4.59
C MET A 108 5.43 10.46 -3.35
N LEU A 109 4.88 11.66 -3.51
CA LEU A 109 4.34 12.44 -2.40
C LEU A 109 3.16 11.72 -1.73
N ALA A 110 2.24 11.15 -2.52
CA ALA A 110 1.12 10.37 -1.98
C ALA A 110 1.60 9.14 -1.21
N ASP A 111 2.60 8.42 -1.73
CA ASP A 111 3.20 7.26 -1.05
C ASP A 111 3.89 7.65 0.26
N ILE A 112 4.62 8.78 0.30
CA ILE A 112 5.25 9.28 1.52
C ILE A 112 4.18 9.61 2.57
N VAL A 113 3.16 10.40 2.21
CA VAL A 113 2.08 10.79 3.12
C VAL A 113 1.31 9.57 3.61
N THR A 114 1.01 8.62 2.70
CA THR A 114 0.34 7.37 3.06
C THR A 114 1.17 6.56 4.06
N SER A 115 2.48 6.48 3.84
CA SER A 115 3.40 5.77 4.72
C SER A 115 3.48 6.42 6.11
N MET A 116 3.48 7.76 6.18
CA MET A 116 3.46 8.49 7.47
C MET A 116 2.20 8.23 8.30
N ILE A 117 1.09 7.88 7.67
CA ILE A 117 -0.16 7.49 8.34
C ILE A 117 -0.14 6.00 8.70
N HIS A 118 0.28 5.18 7.75
CA HIS A 118 0.20 3.73 7.82
C HIS A 118 1.16 3.11 8.84
N TYR A 119 2.44 3.50 8.81
CA TYR A 119 3.45 2.92 9.70
C TYR A 119 3.19 3.14 11.19
N PRO A 120 2.79 4.33 11.68
CA PRO A 120 2.43 4.49 13.07
C PRO A 120 1.25 3.63 13.51
N ALA A 121 0.23 3.44 12.64
CA ALA A 121 -0.92 2.59 12.93
C ALA A 121 -0.47 1.13 13.15
N ILE A 122 0.39 0.61 12.26
CA ILE A 122 0.98 -0.73 12.41
C ILE A 122 1.79 -0.85 13.70
N CYS A 123 2.68 0.11 13.96
CA CYS A 123 3.52 0.08 15.16
C CYS A 123 2.70 0.01 16.45
N ILE A 124 1.61 0.78 16.53
CA ILE A 124 0.73 0.77 17.70
C ILE A 124 0.07 -0.60 17.85
N VAL A 125 -0.45 -1.17 16.77
CA VAL A 125 -1.10 -2.47 16.80
C VAL A 125 -0.11 -3.57 17.18
N ASP A 126 1.10 -3.58 16.60
CA ASP A 126 2.13 -4.56 16.93
C ASP A 126 2.58 -4.45 18.40
N LEU A 127 2.70 -3.22 18.93
CA LEU A 127 2.98 -3.00 20.34
C LEU A 127 1.86 -3.52 21.27
N LEU A 128 0.59 -3.25 20.93
CA LEU A 128 -0.56 -3.72 21.68
C LEU A 128 -0.67 -5.25 21.65
N ALA A 129 -0.31 -5.86 20.54
CA ALA A 129 -0.29 -7.32 20.37
C ALA A 129 0.96 -8.00 20.95
N GLY A 130 1.93 -7.23 21.52
CA GLY A 130 3.19 -7.77 22.03
C GLY A 130 4.07 -8.40 20.94
N ARG A 131 3.94 -7.95 19.69
CA ARG A 131 4.69 -8.47 18.55
C ARG A 131 5.91 -7.61 18.23
N PRO A 132 6.95 -8.21 17.63
CA PRO A 132 8.03 -7.42 17.05
C PRO A 132 7.50 -6.50 15.95
N LEU A 133 7.98 -5.25 15.93
CA LEU A 133 7.55 -4.24 14.98
C LEU A 133 7.80 -4.69 13.53
N TYR A 134 6.84 -4.42 12.65
CA TYR A 134 6.90 -4.69 11.21
C TYR A 134 6.94 -6.15 10.76
N ILE A 135 6.51 -7.09 11.58
CA ILE A 135 6.37 -8.48 11.13
C ILE A 135 5.01 -8.66 10.45
N LEU A 136 4.94 -8.44 9.14
CA LEU A 136 3.76 -8.74 8.33
C LEU A 136 3.43 -10.24 8.23
N LYS A 137 4.34 -11.10 8.65
CA LYS A 137 4.28 -12.56 8.48
C LYS A 137 3.57 -13.32 9.60
N CYS A 138 2.96 -12.63 10.53
CA CYS A 138 2.17 -13.27 11.58
C CYS A 138 0.74 -13.54 11.11
N PRO A 139 0.09 -14.58 11.61
CA PRO A 139 -1.35 -14.78 11.40
C PRO A 139 -2.15 -13.57 11.90
N VAL A 140 -3.28 -13.30 11.25
CA VAL A 140 -4.19 -12.22 11.68
C VAL A 140 -4.68 -12.49 13.10
N GLU A 141 -4.68 -11.42 13.90
CA GLU A 141 -5.21 -11.38 15.25
C GLU A 141 -6.29 -10.31 15.38
N PRO A 142 -7.15 -10.35 16.41
CA PRO A 142 -8.20 -9.34 16.60
C PRO A 142 -7.70 -7.90 16.63
N TRP A 143 -6.48 -7.67 17.13
CA TRP A 143 -5.84 -6.35 17.16
C TRP A 143 -5.59 -5.74 15.78
N ASP A 144 -5.40 -6.57 14.76
CA ASP A 144 -5.15 -6.10 13.40
C ASP A 144 -6.36 -5.37 12.80
N LEU A 145 -7.57 -5.60 13.33
CA LEU A 145 -8.78 -4.86 12.94
C LEU A 145 -8.73 -3.38 13.36
N LEU A 146 -7.85 -3.00 14.27
CA LEU A 146 -7.64 -1.61 14.67
C LEU A 146 -6.84 -0.81 13.62
N ILE A 147 -6.10 -1.46 12.72
CA ILE A 147 -5.25 -0.79 11.74
C ILE A 147 -6.04 0.19 10.89
N PRO A 148 -7.09 -0.22 10.17
CA PRO A 148 -7.87 0.73 9.35
C PRO A 148 -8.55 1.82 10.17
N VAL A 149 -8.88 1.55 11.44
CA VAL A 149 -9.46 2.54 12.35
C VAL A 149 -8.41 3.59 12.73
N LEU A 150 -7.21 3.16 13.10
CA LEU A 150 -6.09 4.06 13.45
C LEU A 150 -5.63 4.86 12.24
N GLU A 151 -5.54 4.25 11.06
CA GLU A 151 -5.22 4.97 9.81
C GLU A 151 -6.23 6.07 9.52
N TYR A 152 -7.53 5.77 9.67
CA TYR A 152 -8.58 6.78 9.51
C TYR A 152 -8.45 7.91 10.54
N LEU A 153 -8.16 7.59 11.81
CA LEU A 153 -7.94 8.59 12.86
C LEU A 153 -6.72 9.45 12.56
N PHE A 154 -5.58 8.88 12.21
CA PHE A 154 -4.39 9.63 11.82
C PHE A 154 -4.63 10.49 10.59
N TYR A 155 -5.29 9.96 9.57
CA TYR A 155 -5.68 10.76 8.42
C TYR A 155 -6.55 11.96 8.84
N ARG A 156 -7.52 11.77 9.73
CA ARG A 156 -8.38 12.86 10.23
C ARG A 156 -7.59 13.92 10.99
N LEU A 157 -6.64 13.51 11.82
CA LEU A 157 -5.77 14.42 12.58
C LEU A 157 -4.84 15.22 11.66
N GLU A 158 -4.24 14.53 10.70
CA GLU A 158 -3.25 15.12 9.80
C GLU A 158 -3.86 15.82 8.58
N LYS A 159 -5.15 15.68 8.36
CA LYS A 159 -5.84 16.20 7.17
C LYS A 159 -5.54 17.67 6.88
N LYS A 160 -5.47 18.51 7.90
CA LYS A 160 -5.18 19.95 7.73
C LYS A 160 -3.76 20.17 7.22
N THR A 161 -2.78 19.46 7.79
CA THR A 161 -1.37 19.52 7.40
C THR A 161 -1.17 18.99 5.99
N ILE A 162 -1.78 17.83 5.69
CA ILE A 162 -1.77 17.22 4.36
C ILE A 162 -2.32 18.20 3.31
N LEU A 163 -3.49 18.78 3.57
CA LEU A 163 -4.10 19.76 2.66
C LEU A 163 -3.23 21.02 2.47
N HIS A 164 -2.55 21.45 3.51
CA HIS A 164 -1.63 22.60 3.40
C HIS A 164 -0.43 22.28 2.50
N VAL A 165 0.20 21.11 2.68
CA VAL A 165 1.31 20.64 1.85
C VAL A 165 0.87 20.48 0.39
N LEU A 166 -0.28 19.82 0.17
CA LEU A 166 -0.82 19.57 -1.17
C LEU A 166 -1.21 20.87 -1.91
N ARG A 167 -1.77 21.86 -1.20
CA ARG A 167 -2.05 23.19 -1.77
C ARG A 167 -0.77 23.89 -2.22
N ARG A 168 0.27 23.89 -1.38
CA ARG A 168 1.57 24.45 -1.76
C ARG A 168 2.14 23.79 -3.01
N TYR A 169 2.03 22.47 -3.12
CA TYR A 169 2.47 21.75 -4.31
C TYR A 169 1.72 22.20 -5.57
N ARG A 170 0.40 22.39 -5.46
CA ARG A 170 -0.43 22.86 -6.58
C ARG A 170 -0.11 24.31 -6.97
N ASP A 171 0.12 25.17 -5.98
CA ASP A 171 0.37 26.61 -6.20
C ASP A 171 1.80 26.89 -6.73
N PHE A 172 2.72 25.93 -6.60
CA PHE A 172 4.08 26.02 -7.15
C PHE A 172 4.11 25.91 -8.69
N GLU A 173 3.00 25.54 -9.32
CA GLU A 173 2.90 25.26 -10.76
C GLU A 173 1.94 26.22 -11.50
N ALA A 174 1.35 27.19 -10.80
CA ALA A 174 0.54 28.25 -11.40
C ALA A 174 1.40 29.47 -11.76
#